data_53fccdd1ba3e7a0bdd3e29129a088d9e
#
_entry.id   53fccdd1ba3e7a0bdd3e29129a088d9e
#
_cell.length_a   1.000
_cell.length_b   1.000
_cell.length_c   1.000
_cell.angle_alpha   90.00
_cell.angle_beta   90.00
_cell.angle_gamma   90.00
#
_symmetry.space_group_name_H-M   'P 1'
#
loop_
_entity.id
_entity.type
_entity.pdbx_description
1 polymer ?
#
loop_
_entity_poly.entity_id
_entity_poly.type
_entity_poly.pdbx_seq_one_letter_code
_entity_poly.pdbx_strand_id
1 'polypeptide(L)'
;MRNGEYMPMNIYTFNNNRNSSEDHIKTLKDIASEHHFNIHIFKYTNKDELVFDLSSHPERADIIFLRISKSKDDEIVGLEAAKSLRKLCCHALLIFISANKQLAANTFPTFPFYFFYLKYLTLEQFEPVYLKALSLAERRRNNLFQCGSGADEHYIPLGDIYYFEIFQRITTVYHSNTSFSFYMSMSRLEKELTPKGFLRIHRSFLINMRHIDQITDRTVRLTNGFTLPIGTTYLSQVRKMLSQLKIYTL
;
A
#
# COMPACT_ATOMS: atom_id res chain seq x y z
N MET A 1 23.43 6.06 -11.83
CA MET A 1 22.48 6.82 -11.01
C MET A 1 21.10 6.58 -11.63
N ARG A 2 20.33 5.60 -11.19
CA ARG A 2 18.92 5.48 -11.56
C ARG A 2 18.17 6.20 -10.46
N ASN A 3 17.54 7.32 -10.81
CA ASN A 3 16.59 8.07 -9.99
C ASN A 3 15.63 7.06 -9.35
N GLY A 4 15.27 7.29 -8.08
CA GLY A 4 14.22 6.50 -7.41
C GLY A 4 12.92 6.67 -8.21
N GLU A 5 12.71 5.81 -9.19
CA GLU A 5 11.43 5.68 -9.86
C GLU A 5 10.44 5.19 -8.80
N TYR A 6 9.65 6.13 -8.29
CA TYR A 6 8.46 5.77 -7.53
C TYR A 6 7.60 4.88 -8.42
N MET A 7 7.34 3.66 -7.96
CA MET A 7 6.48 2.75 -8.72
C MET A 7 5.12 3.41 -8.97
N PRO A 8 4.56 3.25 -10.18
CA PRO A 8 3.28 3.85 -10.51
C PRO A 8 2.19 3.34 -9.57
N MET A 9 1.30 4.23 -9.14
CA MET A 9 0.09 3.83 -8.42
C MET A 9 -0.85 3.09 -9.37
N ASN A 10 -1.37 1.96 -8.93
CA ASN A 10 -2.23 1.12 -9.74
C ASN A 10 -3.70 1.50 -9.54
N ILE A 11 -4.29 2.01 -10.60
CA ILE A 11 -5.70 2.41 -10.64
C ILE A 11 -6.45 1.40 -11.49
N TYR A 12 -7.48 0.82 -10.91
CA TYR A 12 -8.36 -0.12 -11.60
C TYR A 12 -9.68 0.58 -11.93
N THR A 13 -10.18 0.37 -13.14
CA THR A 13 -11.47 0.94 -13.56
C THR A 13 -12.38 -0.17 -14.02
N PHE A 14 -13.56 -0.24 -13.44
CA PHE A 14 -14.62 -1.13 -13.86
C PHE A 14 -15.80 -0.37 -14.45
N ASN A 15 -16.15 -0.68 -15.69
CA ASN A 15 -17.31 -0.11 -16.37
C ASN A 15 -17.91 -1.15 -17.31
N ASN A 16 -19.07 -1.68 -16.98
CA ASN A 16 -19.80 -2.64 -17.81
C ASN A 16 -20.38 -2.04 -19.12
N ASN A 17 -20.28 -0.72 -19.31
CA ASN A 17 -20.69 -0.04 -20.54
C ASN A 17 -19.46 0.36 -21.38
N ARG A 18 -19.25 -0.30 -22.51
CA ARG A 18 -18.07 -0.13 -23.38
C ARG A 18 -17.93 1.26 -23.99
N ASN A 19 -19.03 2.02 -24.16
CA ASN A 19 -19.03 3.25 -24.94
C ASN A 19 -18.63 4.54 -24.18
N SER A 20 -18.35 4.50 -22.87
CA SER A 20 -18.08 5.70 -22.07
C SER A 20 -16.75 5.69 -21.29
N SER A 21 -15.80 4.83 -21.65
CA SER A 21 -14.60 4.61 -20.83
C SER A 21 -13.38 5.45 -21.20
N GLU A 22 -13.27 5.95 -22.45
CA GLU A 22 -12.02 6.60 -22.91
C GLU A 22 -11.82 8.00 -22.37
N ASP A 23 -12.88 8.83 -22.35
CA ASP A 23 -12.79 10.21 -21.86
C ASP A 23 -12.42 10.28 -20.38
N HIS A 24 -13.00 9.39 -19.56
CA HIS A 24 -12.69 9.33 -18.13
C HIS A 24 -11.23 8.94 -17.86
N ILE A 25 -10.68 8.02 -18.65
CA ILE A 25 -9.30 7.58 -18.49
C ILE A 25 -8.30 8.68 -18.88
N LYS A 26 -8.62 9.43 -19.93
CA LYS A 26 -7.83 10.58 -20.31
C LYS A 26 -7.80 11.60 -19.16
N THR A 27 -8.95 11.94 -18.61
CA THR A 27 -9.08 12.86 -17.45
C THR A 27 -8.25 12.39 -16.25
N LEU A 28 -8.29 11.09 -15.90
CA LEU A 28 -7.47 10.54 -14.81
C LEU A 28 -5.97 10.74 -15.07
N LYS A 29 -5.51 10.50 -16.29
CA LYS A 29 -4.11 10.65 -16.69
C LYS A 29 -3.68 12.12 -16.70
N ASP A 30 -4.51 13.00 -17.23
CA ASP A 30 -4.21 14.43 -17.36
C ASP A 30 -4.04 15.05 -15.96
N ILE A 31 -4.99 14.82 -15.03
CA ILE A 31 -4.90 15.29 -13.65
C ILE A 31 -3.67 14.70 -12.93
N ALA A 32 -3.44 13.40 -13.05
CA ALA A 32 -2.29 12.77 -12.40
C ALA A 32 -0.96 13.34 -12.93
N SER A 33 -0.84 13.58 -14.23
CA SER A 33 0.34 14.16 -14.85
C SER A 33 0.58 15.60 -14.40
N GLU A 34 -0.46 16.42 -14.37
CA GLU A 34 -0.40 17.82 -13.92
C GLU A 34 0.11 17.94 -12.48
N HIS A 35 -0.30 17.02 -11.62
CA HIS A 35 0.09 16.97 -10.21
C HIS A 35 1.27 16.02 -9.92
N HIS A 36 2.02 15.60 -10.94
CA HIS A 36 3.23 14.79 -10.84
C HIS A 36 3.05 13.40 -10.18
N PHE A 37 1.85 12.84 -10.26
CA PHE A 37 1.61 11.46 -9.84
C PHE A 37 1.92 10.48 -10.98
N ASN A 38 2.71 9.44 -10.69
CA ASN A 38 2.93 8.34 -11.63
C ASN A 38 1.85 7.28 -11.41
N ILE A 39 1.03 7.02 -12.45
CA ILE A 39 -0.10 6.09 -12.38
C ILE A 39 -0.07 5.06 -13.50
N HIS A 40 -0.57 3.86 -13.20
CA HIS A 40 -0.89 2.82 -14.17
C HIS A 40 -2.37 2.50 -14.09
N ILE A 41 -3.08 2.45 -15.23
CA ILE A 41 -4.53 2.23 -15.27
C ILE A 41 -4.85 0.88 -15.93
N PHE A 42 -5.54 0.04 -15.18
CA PHE A 42 -6.11 -1.23 -15.63
C PHE A 42 -7.60 -1.09 -15.89
N LYS A 43 -8.09 -1.63 -17.01
CA LYS A 43 -9.48 -1.47 -17.47
C LYS A 43 -10.19 -2.80 -17.47
N TYR A 44 -11.37 -2.85 -16.88
CA TYR A 44 -12.23 -4.04 -16.85
C TYR A 44 -13.66 -3.70 -17.25
N THR A 45 -14.25 -4.55 -18.07
CA THR A 45 -15.67 -4.52 -18.42
C THR A 45 -16.44 -5.71 -17.83
N ASN A 46 -15.71 -6.72 -17.34
CA ASN A 46 -16.23 -7.89 -16.68
C ASN A 46 -15.80 -7.87 -15.20
N LYS A 47 -16.76 -8.07 -14.26
CA LYS A 47 -16.49 -8.08 -12.82
C LYS A 47 -15.61 -9.25 -12.39
N ASP A 48 -15.82 -10.42 -13.03
CA ASP A 48 -15.11 -11.65 -12.64
C ASP A 48 -13.64 -11.58 -13.06
N GLU A 49 -13.34 -10.96 -14.20
CA GLU A 49 -11.96 -10.69 -14.63
C GLU A 49 -11.24 -9.75 -13.64
N LEU A 50 -11.90 -8.67 -13.19
CA LEU A 50 -11.33 -7.75 -12.19
C LEU A 50 -11.06 -8.47 -10.88
N VAL A 51 -12.03 -9.26 -10.39
CA VAL A 51 -11.89 -9.99 -9.12
C VAL A 51 -10.83 -11.08 -9.24
N PHE A 52 -10.75 -11.77 -10.38
CA PHE A 52 -9.76 -12.82 -10.64
C PHE A 52 -8.34 -12.23 -10.67
N ASP A 53 -8.12 -11.13 -11.39
CA ASP A 53 -6.79 -10.48 -11.46
C ASP A 53 -6.28 -10.05 -10.08
N LEU A 54 -7.18 -9.57 -9.21
CA LEU A 54 -6.83 -9.16 -7.86
C LEU A 54 -6.91 -10.28 -6.82
N SER A 55 -7.31 -11.52 -7.20
CA SER A 55 -7.51 -12.60 -6.23
C SER A 55 -6.23 -13.05 -5.55
N SER A 56 -5.12 -13.10 -6.28
CA SER A 56 -3.81 -13.53 -5.77
C SER A 56 -3.06 -12.39 -5.06
N HIS A 57 -3.29 -11.15 -5.48
CA HIS A 57 -2.55 -9.97 -5.00
C HIS A 57 -3.49 -8.74 -4.85
N PRO A 58 -4.45 -8.79 -3.90
CA PRO A 58 -5.41 -7.69 -3.70
C PRO A 58 -4.76 -6.39 -3.24
N GLU A 59 -3.55 -6.47 -2.68
CA GLU A 59 -2.74 -5.32 -2.23
C GLU A 59 -2.15 -4.49 -3.38
N ARG A 60 -2.15 -5.02 -4.61
CA ARG A 60 -1.66 -4.28 -5.80
C ARG A 60 -2.55 -3.10 -6.17
N ALA A 61 -3.84 -3.14 -5.83
CA ALA A 61 -4.76 -2.06 -6.14
C ALA A 61 -4.67 -0.92 -5.12
N ASP A 62 -4.43 0.29 -5.61
CA ASP A 62 -4.43 1.50 -4.78
C ASP A 62 -5.81 2.18 -4.79
N ILE A 63 -6.36 2.37 -5.98
CA ILE A 63 -7.65 3.01 -6.20
C ILE A 63 -8.45 2.17 -7.19
N ILE A 64 -9.73 1.94 -6.90
CA ILE A 64 -10.63 1.23 -7.81
C ILE A 64 -11.86 2.10 -8.07
N PHE A 65 -12.03 2.52 -9.33
CA PHE A 65 -13.24 3.18 -9.80
C PHE A 65 -14.26 2.13 -10.24
N LEU A 66 -15.44 2.15 -9.64
CA LEU A 66 -16.50 1.20 -9.89
C LEU A 66 -17.75 1.93 -10.40
N ARG A 67 -18.05 1.78 -11.68
CA ARG A 67 -19.35 2.21 -12.18
C ARG A 67 -20.42 1.23 -11.74
N ILE A 68 -21.45 1.75 -11.10
CA ILE A 68 -22.59 0.95 -10.62
C ILE A 68 -23.89 1.38 -11.30
N SER A 69 -24.64 0.37 -11.74
CA SER A 69 -25.99 0.53 -12.32
C SER A 69 -26.79 -0.71 -11.97
N LYS A 70 -28.12 -0.58 -11.91
CA LYS A 70 -29.00 -1.73 -11.81
C LYS A 70 -29.01 -2.48 -13.13
N SER A 71 -28.86 -3.81 -13.08
CA SER A 71 -29.12 -4.71 -14.20
C SER A 71 -30.63 -4.98 -14.34
N LYS A 72 -31.01 -5.75 -15.38
CA LYS A 72 -32.40 -6.21 -15.55
C LYS A 72 -32.88 -7.12 -14.41
N ASP A 73 -31.93 -7.81 -13.77
CA ASP A 73 -32.18 -8.73 -12.65
C ASP A 73 -32.01 -8.08 -11.28
N ASP A 74 -32.11 -6.73 -11.21
CA ASP A 74 -31.92 -5.92 -9.99
C ASP A 74 -30.50 -6.05 -9.35
N GLU A 75 -29.59 -6.77 -9.97
CA GLU A 75 -28.21 -6.88 -9.50
C GLU A 75 -27.45 -5.57 -9.74
N ILE A 76 -26.69 -5.13 -8.74
CA ILE A 76 -25.82 -3.94 -8.86
C ILE A 76 -24.40 -4.43 -9.13
N VAL A 77 -24.08 -4.69 -10.40
CA VAL A 77 -22.85 -5.40 -10.84
C VAL A 77 -21.56 -4.85 -10.23
N GLY A 78 -21.35 -3.55 -10.27
CA GLY A 78 -20.15 -2.94 -9.68
C GLY A 78 -20.11 -3.04 -8.15
N LEU A 79 -21.25 -3.14 -7.48
CA LEU A 79 -21.30 -3.34 -6.03
C LEU A 79 -20.93 -4.77 -5.65
N GLU A 80 -21.34 -5.77 -6.44
CA GLU A 80 -20.94 -7.17 -6.22
C GLU A 80 -19.42 -7.35 -6.38
N ALA A 81 -18.83 -6.70 -7.38
CA ALA A 81 -17.38 -6.67 -7.52
C ALA A 81 -16.70 -6.09 -6.25
N ALA A 82 -17.20 -4.95 -5.74
CA ALA A 82 -16.67 -4.34 -4.51
C ALA A 82 -16.75 -5.27 -3.29
N LYS A 83 -17.90 -5.95 -3.10
CA LYS A 83 -18.08 -6.92 -2.01
C LYS A 83 -17.09 -8.09 -2.12
N SER A 84 -16.89 -8.61 -3.32
CA SER A 84 -15.95 -9.71 -3.57
C SER A 84 -14.51 -9.26 -3.29
N LEU A 85 -14.11 -8.08 -3.74
CA LEU A 85 -12.78 -7.50 -3.45
C LEU A 85 -12.56 -7.30 -1.94
N ARG A 86 -13.57 -6.85 -1.20
CA ARG A 86 -13.43 -6.71 0.27
C ARG A 86 -13.28 -8.07 0.97
N LYS A 87 -13.92 -9.12 0.48
CA LYS A 87 -13.72 -10.50 0.99
C LYS A 87 -12.29 -11.00 0.77
N LEU A 88 -11.61 -10.53 -0.28
CA LEU A 88 -10.21 -10.80 -0.57
C LEU A 88 -9.24 -9.90 0.24
N CYS A 89 -9.71 -9.17 1.24
CA CYS A 89 -8.92 -8.21 2.01
C CYS A 89 -8.30 -7.09 1.14
N CYS A 90 -8.88 -6.79 -0.01
CA CYS A 90 -8.45 -5.65 -0.83
C CYS A 90 -8.74 -4.33 -0.10
N HIS A 91 -7.69 -3.58 0.24
CA HIS A 91 -7.76 -2.30 0.95
C HIS A 91 -7.74 -1.08 0.04
N ALA A 92 -7.86 -1.25 -1.28
CA ALA A 92 -7.92 -0.15 -2.23
C ALA A 92 -9.01 0.88 -1.88
N LEU A 93 -8.77 2.13 -2.24
CA LEU A 93 -9.78 3.18 -2.13
C LEU A 93 -10.85 2.96 -3.20
N LEU A 94 -12.07 2.58 -2.79
CA LEU A 94 -13.19 2.36 -3.70
C LEU A 94 -13.92 3.67 -3.97
N ILE A 95 -13.98 4.06 -5.24
CA ILE A 95 -14.73 5.23 -5.71
C ILE A 95 -15.85 4.75 -6.62
N PHE A 96 -17.07 5.00 -6.20
CA PHE A 96 -18.23 4.62 -6.98
C PHE A 96 -18.72 5.78 -7.86
N ILE A 97 -19.21 5.43 -9.04
CA ILE A 97 -19.81 6.38 -9.99
C ILE A 97 -21.14 5.80 -10.44
N SER A 98 -22.23 6.57 -10.32
CA SER A 98 -23.57 6.14 -10.74
C SER A 98 -24.41 7.28 -11.28
N ALA A 99 -25.27 6.95 -12.24
CA ALA A 99 -26.36 7.83 -12.69
C ALA A 99 -27.60 7.77 -11.75
N ASN A 100 -27.59 6.86 -10.76
CA ASN A 100 -28.66 6.73 -9.77
C ASN A 100 -28.13 7.01 -8.37
N LYS A 101 -28.52 8.17 -7.82
CA LYS A 101 -28.10 8.61 -6.47
C LYS A 101 -28.60 7.70 -5.34
N GLN A 102 -29.71 6.99 -5.55
CA GLN A 102 -30.30 6.11 -4.54
C GLN A 102 -29.40 4.90 -4.23
N LEU A 103 -28.45 4.55 -5.14
CA LEU A 103 -27.51 3.46 -4.93
C LEU A 103 -26.36 3.82 -3.94
N ALA A 104 -26.23 5.09 -3.53
CA ALA A 104 -25.16 5.50 -2.63
C ALA A 104 -25.17 4.71 -1.30
N ALA A 105 -26.34 4.56 -0.68
CA ALA A 105 -26.48 3.84 0.59
C ALA A 105 -26.08 2.35 0.47
N ASN A 106 -26.28 1.72 -0.70
CA ASN A 106 -25.91 0.35 -0.94
C ASN A 106 -24.38 0.13 -0.93
N THR A 107 -23.59 1.18 -1.17
CA THR A 107 -22.11 1.08 -1.21
C THR A 107 -21.49 1.06 0.19
N PHE A 108 -22.14 1.58 1.23
CA PHE A 108 -21.56 1.74 2.58
C PHE A 108 -20.97 0.46 3.19
N PRO A 109 -21.59 -0.73 3.04
CA PRO A 109 -21.00 -1.97 3.55
C PRO A 109 -19.65 -2.35 2.92
N THR A 110 -19.27 -1.70 1.81
CA THR A 110 -17.96 -1.90 1.16
C THR A 110 -16.90 -0.89 1.58
N PHE A 111 -17.21 -0.02 2.55
CA PHE A 111 -16.32 1.06 3.01
C PHE A 111 -15.80 1.91 1.84
N PRO A 112 -16.73 2.62 1.11
CA PRO A 112 -16.33 3.45 -0.01
C PRO A 112 -15.48 4.64 0.45
N PHE A 113 -14.51 5.02 -0.39
CA PHE A 113 -13.82 6.30 -0.20
C PHE A 113 -14.71 7.44 -0.64
N TYR A 114 -15.40 7.29 -1.79
CA TYR A 114 -16.30 8.32 -2.31
C TYR A 114 -17.37 7.74 -3.24
N PHE A 115 -18.44 8.54 -3.47
CA PHE A 115 -19.51 8.24 -4.41
C PHE A 115 -19.80 9.47 -5.27
N PHE A 116 -19.66 9.33 -6.58
CA PHE A 116 -20.00 10.38 -7.53
C PHE A 116 -21.36 10.12 -8.18
N TYR A 117 -22.21 11.16 -8.18
CA TYR A 117 -23.45 11.17 -8.94
C TYR A 117 -23.18 11.75 -10.34
N LEU A 118 -23.21 10.89 -11.36
CA LEU A 118 -22.75 11.18 -12.72
C LEU A 118 -23.45 12.38 -13.36
N LYS A 119 -24.76 12.60 -13.05
CA LYS A 119 -25.55 13.68 -13.67
C LYS A 119 -24.99 15.08 -13.42
N TYR A 120 -24.33 15.28 -12.27
CA TYR A 120 -23.78 16.58 -11.85
C TYR A 120 -22.26 16.55 -11.69
N LEU A 121 -21.60 15.50 -12.20
CA LEU A 121 -20.17 15.36 -12.06
C LEU A 121 -19.44 16.34 -12.97
N THR A 122 -18.85 17.37 -12.38
CA THR A 122 -17.95 18.33 -13.05
C THR A 122 -16.50 18.01 -12.70
N LEU A 123 -15.56 18.56 -13.50
CA LEU A 123 -14.14 18.43 -13.21
C LEU A 123 -13.78 19.05 -11.85
N GLU A 124 -14.34 20.20 -11.53
CA GLU A 124 -14.15 20.90 -10.24
C GLU A 124 -14.56 20.06 -9.04
N GLN A 125 -15.55 19.18 -9.18
CA GLN A 125 -15.98 18.27 -8.12
C GLN A 125 -15.15 16.98 -8.09
N PHE A 126 -14.70 16.51 -9.24
CA PHE A 126 -13.97 15.27 -9.38
C PHE A 126 -12.50 15.39 -8.93
N GLU A 127 -11.83 16.42 -9.41
CA GLU A 127 -10.39 16.60 -9.22
C GLU A 127 -9.96 16.63 -7.73
N PRO A 128 -10.58 17.40 -6.82
CA PRO A 128 -10.16 17.43 -5.42
C PRO A 128 -10.27 16.06 -4.72
N VAL A 129 -11.32 15.30 -5.05
CA VAL A 129 -11.53 13.96 -4.50
C VAL A 129 -10.49 12.98 -5.04
N TYR A 130 -10.21 13.05 -6.33
CA TYR A 130 -9.21 12.20 -6.96
C TYR A 130 -7.80 12.50 -6.45
N LEU A 131 -7.41 13.77 -6.33
CA LEU A 131 -6.13 14.19 -5.74
C LEU A 131 -5.99 13.72 -4.29
N LYS A 132 -7.08 13.79 -3.51
CA LYS A 132 -7.08 13.26 -2.16
C LYS A 132 -6.88 11.74 -2.15
N ALA A 133 -7.52 11.02 -3.07
CA ALA A 133 -7.35 9.57 -3.19
C ALA A 133 -5.90 9.22 -3.58
N LEU A 134 -5.31 9.92 -4.57
CA LEU A 134 -3.91 9.75 -4.96
C LEU A 134 -2.95 9.98 -3.79
N SER A 135 -3.11 11.09 -3.06
CA SER A 135 -2.27 11.41 -1.89
C SER A 135 -2.38 10.36 -0.78
N LEU A 136 -3.57 9.79 -0.55
CA LEU A 136 -3.77 8.73 0.44
C LEU A 136 -3.17 7.40 -0.03
N ALA A 137 -3.31 7.06 -1.31
CA ALA A 137 -2.70 5.88 -1.91
C ALA A 137 -1.18 5.95 -1.84
N GLU A 138 -0.59 7.10 -2.18
CA GLU A 138 0.85 7.33 -2.06
C GLU A 138 1.35 7.17 -0.60
N ARG A 139 0.64 7.76 0.36
CA ARG A 139 0.97 7.59 1.79
C ARG A 139 0.88 6.13 2.24
N ARG A 140 -0.09 5.38 1.75
CA ARG A 140 -0.18 3.93 2.00
C ARG A 140 1.03 3.21 1.46
N ARG A 141 1.39 3.44 0.20
CA ARG A 141 2.57 2.83 -0.43
C ARG A 141 3.86 3.16 0.32
N ASN A 142 4.02 4.41 0.75
CA ASN A 142 5.17 4.83 1.56
C ASN A 142 5.25 4.10 2.91
N ASN A 143 4.13 3.55 3.40
CA ASN A 143 4.06 2.72 4.60
C ASN A 143 4.16 1.22 4.31
N LEU A 144 4.35 0.80 3.06
CA LEU A 144 4.60 -0.58 2.69
C LEU A 144 6.09 -0.78 2.37
N PHE A 145 6.59 -1.95 2.70
CA PHE A 145 7.87 -2.46 2.22
C PHE A 145 7.58 -3.47 1.10
N GLN A 146 8.17 -3.23 -0.06
CA GLN A 146 8.05 -4.12 -1.19
C GLN A 146 9.31 -4.97 -1.31
N CYS A 147 9.14 -6.28 -1.44
CA CYS A 147 10.23 -7.23 -1.66
C CYS A 147 9.78 -8.37 -2.59
N GLY A 148 10.75 -9.09 -3.13
CA GLY A 148 10.50 -10.09 -4.17
C GLY A 148 10.48 -9.49 -5.57
N SER A 149 10.08 -10.29 -6.56
CA SER A 149 9.98 -9.85 -7.96
C SER A 149 9.01 -10.76 -8.74
N GLY A 150 8.28 -10.16 -9.67
CA GLY A 150 7.35 -10.91 -10.54
C GLY A 150 6.17 -11.50 -9.77
N ALA A 151 5.98 -12.83 -9.89
CA ALA A 151 4.89 -13.53 -9.21
C ALA A 151 5.05 -13.60 -7.67
N ASP A 152 6.30 -13.52 -7.19
CA ASP A 152 6.64 -13.59 -5.74
C ASP A 152 6.85 -12.20 -5.13
N GLU A 153 6.12 -11.20 -5.60
CA GLU A 153 6.19 -9.84 -5.06
C GLU A 153 5.33 -9.71 -3.81
N HIS A 154 5.94 -9.26 -2.69
CA HIS A 154 5.28 -9.08 -1.40
C HIS A 154 5.24 -7.62 -0.99
N TYR A 155 4.12 -7.20 -0.41
CA TYR A 155 3.89 -5.87 0.15
C TYR A 155 3.59 -6.00 1.64
N ILE A 156 4.55 -5.63 2.48
CA ILE A 156 4.48 -5.80 3.93
C ILE A 156 4.32 -4.44 4.58
N PRO A 157 3.28 -4.20 5.40
CA PRO A 157 3.16 -2.97 6.17
C PRO A 157 4.40 -2.75 7.03
N LEU A 158 5.02 -1.57 6.94
CA LEU A 158 6.22 -1.25 7.72
C LEU A 158 5.98 -1.39 9.23
N GLY A 159 4.74 -1.12 9.67
CA GLY A 159 4.35 -1.28 11.08
C GLY A 159 4.39 -2.73 11.57
N ASP A 160 4.26 -3.71 10.67
CA ASP A 160 4.21 -5.13 11.00
C ASP A 160 5.61 -5.78 10.99
N ILE A 161 6.62 -5.08 10.44
CA ILE A 161 7.98 -5.59 10.34
C ILE A 161 8.70 -5.35 11.67
N TYR A 162 9.23 -6.43 12.25
CA TYR A 162 10.07 -6.38 13.44
C TYR A 162 11.52 -6.06 13.10
N TYR A 163 12.12 -6.83 12.18
CA TYR A 163 13.50 -6.64 11.77
C TYR A 163 13.81 -7.33 10.45
N PHE A 164 14.95 -6.97 9.87
CA PHE A 164 15.58 -7.65 8.74
C PHE A 164 16.89 -8.28 9.21
N GLU A 165 17.14 -9.48 8.72
CA GLU A 165 18.39 -10.21 8.91
C GLU A 165 19.03 -10.47 7.55
N ILE A 166 20.35 -10.29 7.45
CA ILE A 166 21.10 -10.71 6.27
C ILE A 166 22.08 -11.84 6.62
N PHE A 167 21.97 -12.93 5.91
CA PHE A 167 22.88 -14.07 5.99
C PHE A 167 23.25 -14.54 4.59
N GLN A 168 24.55 -14.66 4.29
CA GLN A 168 25.08 -15.13 3.00
C GLN A 168 24.42 -14.44 1.77
N ARG A 169 24.20 -13.13 1.79
CA ARG A 169 23.56 -12.30 0.75
C ARG A 169 22.04 -12.45 0.64
N ILE A 170 21.42 -13.32 1.41
CA ILE A 170 19.97 -13.45 1.49
C ILE A 170 19.49 -12.56 2.64
N THR A 171 18.53 -11.72 2.36
CA THR A 171 17.83 -10.91 3.36
C THR A 171 16.53 -11.59 3.70
N THR A 172 16.27 -11.75 4.99
CA THR A 172 15.00 -12.23 5.52
C THR A 172 14.32 -11.10 6.27
N VAL A 173 13.06 -10.82 5.94
CA VAL A 173 12.19 -9.94 6.72
C VAL A 173 11.36 -10.77 7.68
N TYR A 174 11.32 -10.35 8.95
CA TYR A 174 10.52 -10.97 10.01
C TYR A 174 9.36 -10.04 10.35
N HIS A 175 8.12 -10.49 10.14
CA HIS A 175 6.91 -9.70 10.31
C HIS A 175 5.72 -10.58 10.75
N SER A 176 4.80 -10.04 11.54
CA SER A 176 3.50 -10.66 11.91
C SER A 176 3.53 -12.19 12.12
N ASN A 177 4.52 -12.72 12.84
CA ASN A 177 4.74 -14.16 13.11
C ASN A 177 5.12 -15.02 11.90
N THR A 178 5.55 -14.40 10.81
CA THR A 178 6.06 -15.08 9.60
C THR A 178 7.35 -14.44 9.13
N SER A 179 7.97 -15.02 8.10
CA SER A 179 9.17 -14.47 7.48
C SER A 179 9.18 -14.71 5.98
N PHE A 180 9.85 -13.83 5.24
CA PHE A 180 10.04 -13.94 3.80
C PHE A 180 11.48 -13.60 3.44
N SER A 181 12.10 -14.38 2.55
CA SER A 181 13.50 -14.21 2.14
C SER A 181 13.61 -13.75 0.69
N PHE A 182 14.50 -12.79 0.45
CA PHE A 182 14.70 -12.17 -0.87
C PHE A 182 16.14 -11.66 -1.01
N TYR A 183 16.53 -11.21 -2.22
CA TYR A 183 17.85 -10.66 -2.47
C TYR A 183 17.83 -9.13 -2.38
N MET A 184 18.45 -8.59 -1.33
CA MET A 184 18.70 -7.15 -1.16
C MET A 184 19.89 -6.94 -0.23
N SER A 185 20.71 -5.92 -0.47
CA SER A 185 21.83 -5.61 0.42
C SER A 185 21.36 -4.84 1.65
N MET A 186 22.01 -5.05 2.81
CA MET A 186 21.74 -4.32 4.05
C MET A 186 21.90 -2.81 3.88
N SER A 187 22.89 -2.36 3.10
CA SER A 187 23.12 -0.94 2.84
C SER A 187 21.98 -0.28 2.05
N ARG A 188 21.35 -1.03 1.13
CA ARG A 188 20.16 -0.55 0.42
C ARG A 188 18.96 -0.44 1.35
N LEU A 189 18.71 -1.47 2.17
CA LEU A 189 17.67 -1.46 3.18
C LEU A 189 17.83 -0.31 4.18
N GLU A 190 19.03 -0.12 4.70
CA GLU A 190 19.36 0.97 5.63
C GLU A 190 19.06 2.33 5.00
N LYS A 191 19.51 2.56 3.76
CA LYS A 191 19.25 3.82 3.05
C LYS A 191 17.76 4.08 2.85
N GLU A 192 16.99 3.05 2.54
CA GLU A 192 15.56 3.16 2.26
C GLU A 192 14.72 3.28 3.52
N LEU A 193 15.07 2.54 4.58
CA LEU A 193 14.21 2.37 5.74
C LEU A 193 14.61 3.21 6.96
N THR A 194 15.82 3.74 7.05
CA THR A 194 16.21 4.65 8.14
C THR A 194 15.28 5.87 8.24
N PRO A 195 14.88 6.54 7.14
CA PRO A 195 13.91 7.64 7.20
C PRO A 195 12.50 7.21 7.65
N LYS A 196 12.22 5.91 7.57
CA LYS A 196 10.92 5.29 7.92
C LYS A 196 10.88 4.70 9.33
N GLY A 197 11.92 4.95 10.14
CA GLY A 197 11.95 4.52 11.53
C GLY A 197 12.67 3.20 11.80
N PHE A 198 13.56 2.77 10.90
CA PHE A 198 14.42 1.61 11.11
C PHE A 198 15.83 2.02 11.52
N LEU A 199 16.46 1.18 12.32
CA LEU A 199 17.80 1.41 12.86
C LEU A 199 18.69 0.18 12.60
N ARG A 200 19.85 0.40 12.03
CA ARG A 200 20.86 -0.65 11.90
C ARG A 200 21.60 -0.81 13.22
N ILE A 201 21.54 -1.99 13.80
CA ILE A 201 22.18 -2.31 15.09
C ILE A 201 23.35 -3.28 14.96
N HIS A 202 23.48 -3.95 13.81
CA HIS A 202 24.53 -4.93 13.53
C HIS A 202 24.83 -4.98 12.04
N ARG A 203 25.98 -5.54 11.65
CA ARG A 203 26.26 -5.80 10.22
C ARG A 203 25.17 -6.62 9.52
N SER A 204 24.48 -7.47 10.29
CA SER A 204 23.43 -8.37 9.82
C SER A 204 22.02 -7.98 10.23
N PHE A 205 21.81 -6.98 11.07
CA PHE A 205 20.47 -6.66 11.60
C PHE A 205 20.08 -5.19 11.42
N LEU A 206 18.89 -4.98 10.85
CA LEU A 206 18.17 -3.71 10.76
C LEU A 206 16.82 -3.88 11.46
N ILE A 207 16.57 -3.14 12.54
CA ILE A 207 15.35 -3.28 13.36
C ILE A 207 14.38 -2.14 13.14
N ASN A 208 13.09 -2.41 13.34
CA ASN A 208 12.08 -1.36 13.44
C ASN A 208 12.06 -0.80 14.87
N MET A 209 12.33 0.48 15.01
CA MET A 209 12.39 1.14 16.32
C MET A 209 11.06 1.13 17.08
N ARG A 210 9.92 0.99 16.37
CA ARG A 210 8.59 0.91 17.00
C ARG A 210 8.38 -0.38 17.80
N HIS A 211 9.14 -1.42 17.49
CA HIS A 211 9.05 -2.73 18.15
C HIS A 211 10.13 -2.97 19.20
N ILE A 212 10.87 -1.95 19.58
CA ILE A 212 11.82 -2.06 20.68
C ILE A 212 11.07 -2.17 22.01
N ASP A 213 11.29 -3.26 22.74
CA ASP A 213 10.75 -3.48 24.08
C ASP A 213 11.80 -3.09 25.14
N GLN A 214 13.03 -3.60 25.00
CA GLN A 214 14.11 -3.34 25.95
C GLN A 214 15.46 -3.24 25.24
N ILE A 215 16.34 -2.42 25.77
CA ILE A 215 17.72 -2.31 25.32
C ILE A 215 18.66 -2.48 26.51
N THR A 216 19.66 -3.30 26.30
CA THR A 216 20.79 -3.47 27.21
C THR A 216 22.08 -2.92 26.57
N ASP A 217 23.20 -3.04 27.28
CA ASP A 217 24.50 -2.58 26.74
C ASP A 217 24.89 -3.22 25.41
N ARG A 218 24.44 -4.45 25.13
CA ARG A 218 24.85 -5.22 23.95
C ARG A 218 23.72 -5.90 23.19
N THR A 219 22.49 -5.77 23.64
CA THR A 219 21.34 -6.42 22.99
C THR A 219 20.12 -5.51 22.92
N VAL A 220 19.27 -5.76 21.91
CA VAL A 220 17.93 -5.17 21.80
C VAL A 220 16.93 -6.31 21.87
N ARG A 221 15.95 -6.22 22.76
CA ARG A 221 14.78 -7.09 22.79
C ARG A 221 13.63 -6.40 22.07
N LEU A 222 12.94 -7.13 21.21
CA LEU A 222 11.78 -6.67 20.46
C LEU A 222 10.47 -7.17 21.12
N THR A 223 9.37 -6.52 20.81
CA THR A 223 8.02 -6.82 21.34
C THR A 223 7.52 -8.22 20.99
N ASN A 224 8.08 -8.86 19.98
CA ASN A 224 7.82 -10.27 19.63
C ASN A 224 8.69 -11.28 20.46
N GLY A 225 9.48 -10.80 21.42
CA GLY A 225 10.34 -11.61 22.29
C GLY A 225 11.74 -11.92 21.73
N PHE A 226 12.03 -11.61 20.47
CA PHE A 226 13.39 -11.83 19.92
C PHE A 226 14.40 -10.85 20.53
N THR A 227 15.59 -11.38 20.84
CA THR A 227 16.73 -10.61 21.37
C THR A 227 17.86 -10.63 20.35
N LEU A 228 18.25 -9.46 19.85
CA LEU A 228 19.25 -9.29 18.80
C LEU A 228 20.50 -8.61 19.34
N PRO A 229 21.71 -9.02 18.91
CA PRO A 229 22.96 -8.42 19.36
C PRO A 229 23.21 -7.06 18.70
N ILE A 230 23.79 -6.13 19.46
CA ILE A 230 24.30 -4.86 18.95
C ILE A 230 25.79 -5.05 18.61
N GLY A 231 26.16 -4.82 17.35
CA GLY A 231 27.56 -4.84 16.94
C GLY A 231 28.35 -3.68 17.56
N THR A 232 29.62 -3.92 17.91
CA THR A 232 30.47 -2.91 18.59
C THR A 232 30.56 -1.58 17.85
N THR A 233 30.63 -1.64 16.50
CA THR A 233 30.67 -0.46 15.63
C THR A 233 29.34 0.35 15.62
N TYR A 234 28.24 -0.26 16.04
CA TYR A 234 26.91 0.37 16.03
C TYR A 234 26.48 0.91 17.40
N LEU A 235 27.20 0.59 18.49
CA LEU A 235 26.84 0.99 19.84
C LEU A 235 26.67 2.51 20.01
N SER A 236 27.58 3.30 19.46
CA SER A 236 27.53 4.77 19.56
C SER A 236 26.32 5.35 18.86
N GLN A 237 26.00 4.84 17.67
CA GLN A 237 24.82 5.25 16.89
C GLN A 237 23.52 4.86 17.61
N VAL A 238 23.43 3.65 18.11
CA VAL A 238 22.25 3.16 18.86
C VAL A 238 22.03 4.03 20.10
N ARG A 239 23.06 4.28 20.91
CA ARG A 239 22.96 5.14 22.10
C ARG A 239 22.53 6.58 21.78
N LYS A 240 23.07 7.17 20.71
CA LYS A 240 22.68 8.51 20.24
C LYS A 240 21.21 8.56 19.83
N MET A 241 20.73 7.58 19.07
CA MET A 241 19.32 7.54 18.65
C MET A 241 18.37 7.37 19.83
N LEU A 242 18.72 6.54 20.81
CA LEU A 242 17.93 6.33 22.02
C LEU A 242 17.81 7.59 22.87
N SER A 243 18.90 8.33 23.05
CA SER A 243 18.86 9.60 23.78
C SER A 243 17.93 10.63 23.13
N GLN A 244 17.75 10.58 21.82
CA GLN A 244 16.81 11.44 21.09
C GLN A 244 15.36 11.01 21.24
N LEU A 245 15.10 9.71 21.37
CA LEU A 245 13.73 9.15 21.47
C LEU A 245 13.14 9.26 22.89
N LYS A 246 13.89 9.74 23.92
CA LYS A 246 13.46 9.76 25.33
C LYS A 246 12.89 8.40 25.82
N ILE A 247 13.35 7.30 25.25
CA ILE A 247 13.01 5.97 25.73
C ILE A 247 13.80 5.78 27.02
N TYR A 248 13.13 5.90 28.17
CA TYR A 248 13.72 5.74 29.49
C TYR A 248 14.25 4.31 29.62
N THR A 249 15.54 4.23 29.80
CA THR A 249 16.19 3.03 30.37
C THR A 249 15.76 2.95 31.85
N LEU A 250 15.04 1.90 32.21
CA LEU A 250 14.92 1.46 33.61
C LEU A 250 16.18 0.71 34.00
#